data_562f84dd06e634d65517d6bd6b0432fe
#
_entry.id   562f84dd06e634d65517d6bd6b0432fe
#
_cell.length_a   1.000
_cell.length_b   1.000
_cell.length_c   1.000
_cell.angle_alpha   90.00
_cell.angle_beta   90.00
_cell.angle_gamma   90.00
#
_symmetry.space_group_name_H-M   'P 1'
#
loop_
_entity.id
_entity.type
_entity.pdbx_description
1 polymer ?
#
loop_
_entity_poly.entity_id
_entity_poly.type
_entity_poly.pdbx_seq_one_letter_code
_entity_poly.pdbx_strand_id
1 'polypeptide(L)' 'MPVRTTSFSLDEIQKKLEHYCAYQDRCHQEVELKLRTLGVTGTDAAEIISTLIAGNFLNEERFARSFARGKHRIK' A
#
# COMPACT_ATOMS: atom_id res chain seq x y z
N MET A 1 9.35 1.19 -24.48
CA MET A 1 9.36 0.92 -23.79
C MET A 1 9.09 1.49 -22.76
N PRO A 2 8.76 1.42 -22.33
CA PRO A 2 8.40 1.94 -21.43
C PRO A 2 9.10 2.11 -20.56
N VAL A 3 9.18 2.58 -20.32
CA VAL A 3 9.83 2.80 -19.60
C VAL A 3 9.46 2.78 -18.37
N ARG A 4 9.42 1.93 -17.74
CA ARG A 4 9.15 1.83 -16.53
C ARG A 4 10.21 2.36 -15.78
N THR A 5 10.04 3.15 -14.83
CA THR A 5 11.10 3.66 -14.05
C THR A 5 11.48 2.66 -13.00
N THR A 6 10.70 1.66 -12.79
CA THR A 6 11.02 0.67 -11.82
C THR A 6 11.33 -0.61 -12.53
N SER A 7 12.23 -1.41 -12.01
CA SER A 7 12.56 -2.66 -12.62
C SER A 7 11.81 -3.81 -11.97
N PHE A 8 10.91 -3.52 -11.04
CA PHE A 8 10.15 -4.57 -10.38
C PHE A 8 8.96 -4.98 -11.20
N SER A 9 8.62 -6.25 -11.14
CA SER A 9 7.39 -6.71 -11.76
C SER A 9 6.25 -6.35 -10.83
N LEU A 10 5.03 -6.45 -11.32
CA LEU A 10 3.88 -6.15 -10.48
C LEU A 10 3.77 -7.10 -9.32
N ASP A 11 4.18 -8.37 -9.52
CA ASP A 11 4.20 -9.31 -8.42
C ASP A 11 5.15 -8.88 -7.33
N GLU A 12 6.30 -8.40 -7.70
CA GLU A 12 7.27 -7.95 -6.72
C GLU A 12 6.78 -6.72 -5.99
N ILE A 13 6.13 -5.83 -6.72
CA ILE A 13 5.59 -4.63 -6.10
C ILE A 13 4.48 -5.01 -5.15
N GLN A 14 3.65 -5.97 -5.54
CA GLN A 14 2.59 -6.47 -4.69
C GLN A 14 3.17 -6.95 -3.36
N LYS A 15 4.23 -7.74 -3.42
CA LYS A 15 4.85 -8.25 -2.21
C LYS A 15 5.44 -7.14 -1.37
N LYS A 16 6.04 -6.15 -2.00
CA LYS A 16 6.58 -5.03 -1.28
C LYS A 16 5.49 -4.31 -0.52
N LEU A 17 4.34 -4.13 -1.15
CA LEU A 17 3.24 -3.48 -0.50
C LEU A 17 2.63 -4.33 0.59
N GLU A 18 2.64 -5.63 0.42
CA GLU A 18 2.16 -6.52 1.47
C GLU A 18 3.03 -6.36 2.72
N HIS A 19 4.33 -6.31 2.54
CA HIS A 19 5.24 -6.10 3.67
C HIS A 19 5.04 -4.72 4.27
N TYR A 20 4.85 -3.73 3.42
CA TYR A 20 4.65 -2.37 3.85
C TYR A 20 3.42 -2.28 4.75
N CYS A 21 2.34 -2.95 4.35
CA CYS A 21 1.11 -2.95 5.13
C CYS A 21 1.23 -3.81 6.37
N ALA A 22 2.02 -4.87 6.31
CA ALA A 22 2.18 -5.75 7.44
C ALA A 22 3.03 -5.12 8.54
N TYR A 23 3.92 -4.24 8.16
CA TYR A 23 4.79 -3.60 9.12
C TYR A 23 3.98 -2.75 10.10
N GLN A 24 2.97 -2.06 9.62
CA GLN A 24 2.04 -1.35 10.46
C GLN A 24 0.81 -1.03 9.61
N ASP A 25 -0.29 -0.75 10.25
CA ASP A 25 -1.51 -0.43 9.52
C ASP A 25 -1.31 0.83 8.72
N ARG A 26 -1.80 0.82 7.48
CA ARG A 26 -1.67 1.93 6.57
C ARG A 26 -3.03 2.35 6.06
N CYS A 27 -3.17 3.59 5.67
CA CYS A 27 -4.40 4.02 5.05
C CYS A 27 -4.23 3.97 3.54
N HIS A 28 -5.35 4.11 2.86
CA HIS A 28 -5.38 4.04 1.41
C HIS A 28 -4.41 5.02 0.77
N GLN A 29 -4.40 6.24 1.29
CA GLN A 29 -3.54 7.28 0.72
C GLN A 29 -2.07 6.96 0.86
N GLU A 30 -1.70 6.36 1.96
CA GLU A 30 -0.30 5.98 2.16
C GLU A 30 0.12 4.94 1.15
N VAL A 31 -0.76 3.99 0.87
CA VAL A 31 -0.46 2.96 -0.10
C VAL A 31 -0.37 3.55 -1.49
N GLU A 32 -1.28 4.45 -1.82
CA GLU A 32 -1.24 5.11 -3.12
C GLU A 32 0.06 5.87 -3.32
N LEU A 33 0.47 6.55 -2.29
CA LEU A 33 1.70 7.33 -2.35
C LEU A 33 2.90 6.41 -2.54
N LYS A 34 2.92 5.32 -1.80
CA LYS A 34 4.00 4.37 -1.92
C LYS A 34 4.07 3.79 -3.33
N LEU A 35 2.92 3.46 -3.90
CA LEU A 35 2.88 2.94 -5.26
C LEU A 35 3.41 3.96 -6.24
N ARG A 36 3.03 5.22 -6.06
CA ARG A 36 3.50 6.27 -6.93
C ARG A 36 5.03 6.39 -6.85
N THR A 37 5.55 6.27 -5.65
CA THR A 37 6.99 6.30 -5.44
C THR A 37 7.68 5.16 -6.18
N LEU A 38 7.00 4.04 -6.29
CA LEU A 38 7.56 2.88 -6.98
C LEU A 38 7.28 2.93 -8.48
N GLY A 39 6.64 3.99 -8.95
CA GLY A 39 6.39 4.14 -10.37
C GLY A 39 5.14 3.45 -10.86
N VAL A 40 4.25 3.08 -9.96
CA VAL A 40 3.04 2.37 -10.32
C VAL A 40 1.84 3.29 -10.16
N THR A 41 1.12 3.49 -11.24
CA THR A 41 -0.04 4.38 -11.22
C THR A 41 -1.14 3.78 -12.07
N GLY A 42 -2.29 4.42 -12.06
CA GLY A 42 -3.38 4.03 -12.93
C GLY A 42 -3.97 2.68 -12.58
N THR A 43 -4.26 1.91 -13.59
CA THR A 43 -4.91 0.62 -13.43
C THR A 43 -4.08 -0.35 -12.60
N ASP A 44 -2.77 -0.33 -12.82
CA ASP A 44 -1.89 -1.22 -12.08
C ASP A 44 -1.97 -0.94 -10.59
N ALA A 45 -1.95 0.33 -10.23
CA ALA A 45 -2.04 0.70 -8.84
C ALA A 45 -3.38 0.26 -8.26
N ALA A 46 -4.45 0.44 -9.03
CA ALA A 46 -5.76 0.06 -8.57
C ALA A 46 -5.85 -1.45 -8.33
N GLU A 47 -5.23 -2.22 -9.19
CA GLU A 47 -5.25 -3.67 -9.05
C GLU A 47 -4.50 -4.10 -7.81
N ILE A 48 -3.36 -3.49 -7.56
CA ILE A 48 -2.58 -3.84 -6.39
C ILE A 48 -3.34 -3.49 -5.12
N ILE A 49 -3.94 -2.31 -5.10
CA ILE A 49 -4.70 -1.90 -3.93
C ILE A 49 -5.86 -2.85 -3.70
N SER A 50 -6.54 -3.24 -4.76
CA SER A 50 -7.66 -4.14 -4.67
C SER A 50 -7.22 -5.48 -4.07
N THR A 51 -6.08 -5.97 -4.50
CA THR A 51 -5.55 -7.22 -3.99
C THR A 51 -5.18 -7.11 -2.52
N LEU A 52 -4.61 -5.97 -2.14
CA LEU A 52 -4.26 -5.75 -0.75
C LEU A 52 -5.49 -5.73 0.14
N ILE A 53 -6.56 -5.14 -0.35
CA ILE A 53 -7.80 -5.11 0.40
C ILE A 53 -8.37 -6.51 0.52
N ALA A 54 -8.37 -7.24 -0.58
CA ALA A 54 -8.90 -8.59 -0.59
C ALA A 54 -8.14 -9.51 0.35
N GLY A 55 -6.84 -9.29 0.48
CA GLY A 55 -6.01 -10.10 1.37
C GLY A 55 -5.97 -9.56 2.78
N ASN A 56 -6.73 -8.50 3.04
CA ASN A 56 -6.79 -7.89 4.36
C ASN A 56 -5.47 -7.26 4.81
N PHE A 57 -4.60 -6.97 3.88
CA PHE A 57 -3.39 -6.24 4.20
C PHE A 57 -3.71 -4.76 4.38
N LEU A 58 -4.64 -4.24 3.58
CA LEU A 58 -5.05 -2.86 3.67
C LEU A 58 -6.46 -2.82 4.20
N ASN A 59 -6.63 -2.28 5.38
CA ASN A 59 -7.92 -2.29 6.03
C ASN A 59 -8.08 -0.97 6.76
N GLU A 60 -8.90 -0.10 6.21
CA GLU A 60 -9.02 1.24 6.75
C GLU A 60 -9.75 1.26 8.08
N GLU A 61 -10.62 0.32 8.29
CA GLU A 61 -11.29 0.23 9.57
C GLU A 61 -10.29 -0.12 10.66
N ARG A 62 -9.40 -1.05 10.38
CA ARG A 62 -8.36 -1.42 11.33
C ARG A 62 -7.41 -0.27 11.56
N PHE A 63 -7.08 0.45 10.49
CA PHE A 63 -6.22 1.62 10.59
C PHE A 63 -6.86 2.67 11.49
N ALA A 64 -8.14 2.94 11.27
CA ALA A 64 -8.86 3.95 12.05
C ALA A 64 -8.92 3.54 13.51
N ARG A 65 -9.07 2.27 13.78
CA ARG A 65 -9.14 1.77 15.13
C ARG A 65 -7.80 1.96 15.84
N SER A 66 -6.72 1.67 15.13
CA SER A 66 -5.39 1.87 15.68
C SER A 66 -5.12 3.33 15.95
N PHE A 67 -5.55 4.16 15.03
CA PHE A 67 -5.37 5.59 15.14
C PHE A 67 -6.13 6.11 16.35
N ALA A 68 -7.35 5.63 16.52
CA ALA A 68 -8.20 6.08 17.63
C ALA A 68 -7.61 5.68 18.98
N ARG A 69 -6.79 4.65 19.01
CA ARG A 69 -6.16 4.26 20.24
C ARG A 69 -4.95 5.09 20.56
N GLY A 70 -4.64 6.06 19.74
CA GLY A 70 -3.56 6.98 20.02
C GLY A 70 -2.18 6.52 19.63
N LYS A 71 -2.10 5.48 18.82
CA LYS A 71 -0.80 5.04 18.40
C LYS A 71 -0.06 6.09 17.69
N HIS A 72 -0.77 6.88 16.95
CA HIS A 72 -0.13 7.87 16.15
C HIS A 72 0.46 8.96 16.97
N ARG A 73 0.06 9.09 18.22
CA ARG A 73 0.50 10.16 18.92
C ARG A 73 1.89 10.09 19.30
N ILE A 74 2.47 9.12 19.04
CA ILE A 74 3.77 9.11 19.39
C ILE A 74 4.51 10.01 18.76
N LYS A 75 4.61 10.60 18.69
CA LYS A 75 5.22 11.23 18.02
C LYS A 75 5.66 11.56 18.09
#